data_5f16f93aa9e7c89bd6516abffb18b031
#
_entry.id   5f16f93aa9e7c89bd6516abffb18b031
#
_cell.length_a   1.000
_cell.length_b   1.000
_cell.length_c   1.000
_cell.angle_alpha   90.00
_cell.angle_beta   90.00
_cell.angle_gamma   90.00
#
_symmetry.space_group_name_H-M   'P 1'
#
loop_
_entity.id
_entity.type
_entity.pdbx_description
1 polymer ?
#
loop_
_entity_poly.entity_id
_entity_poly.type
_entity_poly.pdbx_seq_one_letter_code
_entity_poly.pdbx_strand_id
1 'polypeptide(L)'
;KNTKVATWLKLASSYMDAYDAPVGNILVNSPRLQLQMMMGNEKPVSVEDVVVDGAPFKKEVYANKNLYFDGTDVLRIVEVTVPVFEDPLANALEAYAKAYEVDVKKSKEKDIKTGIQLIQQKYFIDGMNQYSLGDYKKAGELLGKAAKASETAPNSVVDTTSLYNAGYIYWASKDFETAKTYFERC
;
A
#
# COMPACT_ATOMS: atom_id res chain seq x y z
N LYS A 1 21.75 -0.95 22.71
CA LYS A 1 21.84 -0.70 21.26
C LYS A 1 21.63 -2.04 20.55
N ASN A 2 20.58 -2.15 19.76
CA ASN A 2 20.30 -3.40 19.07
C ASN A 2 21.00 -3.39 17.71
N THR A 3 22.06 -4.18 17.59
CA THR A 3 22.90 -4.26 16.38
C THR A 3 22.67 -5.56 15.60
N LYS A 4 21.67 -6.37 16.00
CA LYS A 4 21.44 -7.68 15.38
C LYS A 4 20.47 -7.56 14.19
N VAL A 5 20.88 -8.00 13.02
CA VAL A 5 20.07 -8.07 11.80
C VAL A 5 18.71 -8.73 12.06
N ALA A 6 18.70 -9.87 12.75
CA ALA A 6 17.47 -10.62 13.05
C ALA A 6 16.43 -9.80 13.83
N THR A 7 16.85 -8.89 14.69
CA THR A 7 15.91 -8.04 15.44
C THR A 7 15.25 -6.99 14.55
N TRP A 8 16.02 -6.37 13.66
CA TRP A 8 15.47 -5.42 12.70
C TRP A 8 14.53 -6.10 11.70
N LEU A 9 14.87 -7.31 11.23
CA LEU A 9 13.98 -8.10 10.38
C LEU A 9 12.68 -8.47 11.09
N LYS A 10 12.75 -8.87 12.36
CA LYS A 10 11.54 -9.16 13.16
C LYS A 10 10.68 -7.92 13.35
N LEU A 11 11.29 -6.77 13.61
CA LEU A 11 10.59 -5.50 13.72
C LEU A 11 9.89 -5.13 12.40
N ALA A 12 10.61 -5.23 11.27
CA ALA A 12 10.04 -4.98 9.95
C ALA A 12 8.84 -5.89 9.66
N SER A 13 8.96 -7.21 9.94
CA SER A 13 7.85 -8.16 9.81
C SER A 13 6.65 -7.76 10.67
N SER A 14 6.88 -7.35 11.92
CA SER A 14 5.78 -6.93 12.81
C SER A 14 5.04 -5.69 12.28
N TYR A 15 5.73 -4.76 11.63
CA TYR A 15 5.07 -3.62 10.97
C TYR A 15 4.31 -4.04 9.71
N MET A 16 4.84 -5.01 8.94
CA MET A 16 4.11 -5.58 7.80
C MET A 16 2.83 -6.29 8.27
N ASP A 17 2.91 -7.07 9.35
CA ASP A 17 1.75 -7.72 9.96
C ASP A 17 0.71 -6.68 10.44
N ALA A 18 1.16 -5.55 11.01
CA ALA A 18 0.28 -4.46 11.42
C ALA A 18 -0.41 -3.76 10.24
N TYR A 19 0.27 -3.66 9.08
CA TYR A 19 -0.35 -3.17 7.85
C TYR A 19 -1.44 -4.12 7.35
N ASP A 20 -1.19 -5.42 7.37
CA ASP A 20 -2.11 -6.44 6.85
C ASP A 20 -3.28 -6.75 7.82
N ALA A 21 -3.13 -6.45 9.11
CA ALA A 21 -4.09 -6.82 10.16
C ALA A 21 -5.55 -6.34 9.90
N PRO A 22 -5.82 -5.10 9.43
CA PRO A 22 -7.20 -4.67 9.17
C PRO A 22 -7.86 -5.44 8.01
N VAL A 23 -7.05 -5.93 7.07
CA VAL A 23 -7.52 -6.68 5.89
C VAL A 23 -7.68 -8.17 6.23
N GLY A 24 -6.79 -8.73 7.03
CA GLY A 24 -6.83 -10.14 7.42
C GLY A 24 -6.77 -11.08 6.22
N ASN A 25 -7.75 -11.98 6.12
CA ASN A 25 -7.83 -12.97 5.05
C ASN A 25 -8.63 -12.49 3.82
N ILE A 26 -8.95 -11.21 3.72
CA ILE A 26 -9.69 -10.64 2.59
C ILE A 26 -8.80 -10.65 1.35
N LEU A 27 -9.29 -11.25 0.27
CA LEU A 27 -8.61 -11.31 -1.01
C LEU A 27 -9.35 -10.49 -2.06
N VAL A 28 -8.67 -9.55 -2.69
CA VAL A 28 -9.18 -8.83 -3.86
C VAL A 28 -9.46 -9.83 -5.00
N ASN A 29 -10.46 -9.55 -5.82
CA ASN A 29 -11.02 -10.41 -6.86
C ASN A 29 -11.81 -11.64 -6.35
N SER A 30 -12.14 -11.70 -5.07
CA SER A 30 -13.03 -12.72 -4.54
C SER A 30 -14.51 -12.29 -4.66
N PRO A 31 -15.42 -13.23 -4.96
CA PRO A 31 -16.85 -12.99 -4.88
C PRO A 31 -17.29 -12.65 -3.45
N ARG A 32 -18.28 -11.77 -3.29
CA ARG A 32 -18.82 -11.34 -1.97
C ARG A 32 -19.19 -12.53 -1.08
N LEU A 33 -19.86 -13.54 -1.62
CA LEU A 33 -20.27 -14.71 -0.85
C LEU A 33 -19.09 -15.45 -0.23
N GLN A 34 -18.00 -15.61 -0.98
CA GLN A 34 -16.78 -16.24 -0.46
C GLN A 34 -16.16 -15.40 0.67
N LEU A 35 -16.13 -14.08 0.51
CA LEU A 35 -15.58 -13.18 1.54
C LEU A 35 -16.42 -13.22 2.81
N GLN A 36 -17.74 -13.25 2.72
CA GLN A 36 -18.63 -13.37 3.89
C GLN A 36 -18.32 -14.63 4.69
N MET A 37 -18.02 -15.74 4.03
CA MET A 37 -17.59 -16.97 4.71
C MET A 37 -16.23 -16.82 5.40
N MET A 38 -15.30 -16.09 4.79
CA MET A 38 -13.94 -15.86 5.33
C MET A 38 -13.95 -14.85 6.49
N MET A 39 -14.81 -13.84 6.43
CA MET A 39 -14.93 -12.78 7.44
C MET A 39 -15.77 -13.23 8.67
N GLY A 40 -16.43 -14.38 8.59
CA GLY A 40 -17.18 -14.94 9.70
C GLY A 40 -18.36 -14.06 10.12
N ASN A 41 -18.35 -13.57 11.38
CA ASN A 41 -19.44 -12.76 11.93
C ASN A 41 -19.26 -11.24 11.71
N GLU A 42 -18.20 -10.80 11.05
CA GLU A 42 -17.99 -9.37 10.78
C GLU A 42 -19.05 -8.88 9.77
N LYS A 43 -19.79 -7.84 10.16
CA LYS A 43 -20.84 -7.26 9.33
C LYS A 43 -20.52 -5.80 9.02
N PRO A 44 -20.90 -5.29 7.83
CA PRO A 44 -20.78 -3.88 7.55
C PRO A 44 -21.71 -3.05 8.42
N VAL A 45 -21.27 -1.86 8.80
CA VAL A 45 -22.06 -0.84 9.51
C VAL A 45 -23.08 -0.22 8.55
N SER A 46 -22.68 -0.02 7.28
CA SER A 46 -23.56 0.46 6.20
C SER A 46 -23.15 -0.12 4.86
N VAL A 47 -24.09 -0.06 3.91
CA VAL A 47 -23.85 -0.39 2.50
C VAL A 47 -24.33 0.79 1.67
N GLU A 48 -23.49 1.28 0.78
CA GLU A 48 -23.71 2.48 -0.02
C GLU A 48 -23.53 2.16 -1.51
N ASP A 49 -24.38 2.75 -2.37
CA ASP A 49 -24.15 2.77 -3.80
C ASP A 49 -23.23 3.96 -4.13
N VAL A 50 -22.10 3.68 -4.76
CA VAL A 50 -21.08 4.69 -5.12
C VAL A 50 -20.65 4.52 -6.57
N VAL A 51 -20.01 5.55 -7.10
CA VAL A 51 -19.39 5.50 -8.44
C VAL A 51 -17.87 5.54 -8.28
N VAL A 52 -17.18 4.58 -8.88
CA VAL A 52 -15.71 4.48 -8.89
C VAL A 52 -15.27 4.38 -10.34
N ASP A 53 -14.40 5.30 -10.80
CA ASP A 53 -13.97 5.40 -12.20
C ASP A 53 -15.13 5.39 -13.22
N GLY A 54 -16.24 6.06 -12.87
CA GLY A 54 -17.43 6.13 -13.71
C GLY A 54 -18.29 4.86 -13.74
N ALA A 55 -17.93 3.81 -13.01
CA ALA A 55 -18.68 2.57 -12.89
C ALA A 55 -19.43 2.47 -11.56
N PRO A 56 -20.60 1.81 -11.51
CA PRO A 56 -21.33 1.60 -10.27
C PRO A 56 -20.67 0.54 -9.38
N PHE A 57 -20.53 0.85 -8.10
CA PHE A 57 -20.00 -0.04 -7.06
C PHE A 57 -20.91 -0.06 -5.84
N LYS A 58 -20.87 -1.17 -5.10
CA LYS A 58 -21.39 -1.24 -3.73
C LYS A 58 -20.23 -1.15 -2.75
N LYS A 59 -20.28 -0.11 -1.90
CA LYS A 59 -19.33 0.11 -0.81
C LYS A 59 -19.90 -0.44 0.48
N GLU A 60 -19.25 -1.42 1.07
CA GLU A 60 -19.51 -1.90 2.42
C GLU A 60 -18.57 -1.20 3.40
N VAL A 61 -19.14 -0.48 4.37
CA VAL A 61 -18.40 0.25 5.40
C VAL A 61 -18.26 -0.63 6.63
N TYR A 62 -17.05 -0.86 7.08
CA TYR A 62 -16.72 -1.55 8.33
C TYR A 62 -16.04 -0.59 9.31
N ALA A 63 -15.81 -1.03 10.53
CA ALA A 63 -15.24 -0.18 11.59
C ALA A 63 -13.83 0.35 11.24
N ASN A 64 -13.05 -0.39 10.46
CA ASN A 64 -11.65 -0.06 10.15
C ASN A 64 -11.28 -0.16 8.66
N LYS A 65 -12.25 -0.46 7.80
CA LYS A 65 -12.03 -0.62 6.35
C LYS A 65 -13.32 -0.40 5.57
N ASN A 66 -13.18 -0.12 4.28
CA ASN A 66 -14.25 -0.15 3.30
C ASN A 66 -13.93 -1.19 2.22
N LEU A 67 -14.95 -1.93 1.79
CA LEU A 67 -14.85 -2.91 0.72
C LEU A 67 -15.71 -2.44 -0.46
N TYR A 68 -15.13 -2.41 -1.65
CA TYR A 68 -15.83 -1.96 -2.85
C TYR A 68 -16.02 -3.12 -3.83
N PHE A 69 -17.28 -3.45 -4.10
CA PHE A 69 -17.71 -4.52 -4.99
C PHE A 69 -18.22 -3.95 -6.30
N ASP A 70 -17.76 -4.50 -7.41
CA ASP A 70 -18.24 -4.10 -8.74
C ASP A 70 -19.66 -4.64 -9.04
N GLY A 71 -20.19 -4.30 -10.23
CA GLY A 71 -21.51 -4.74 -10.68
C GLY A 71 -21.69 -6.25 -10.81
N THR A 72 -20.60 -7.04 -10.74
CA THR A 72 -20.61 -8.51 -10.73
C THR A 72 -20.45 -9.10 -9.33
N ASP A 73 -20.52 -8.26 -8.31
CA ASP A 73 -20.41 -8.63 -6.89
C ASP A 73 -19.04 -9.21 -6.50
N VAL A 74 -17.99 -8.74 -7.19
CA VAL A 74 -16.59 -9.11 -6.94
C VAL A 74 -15.88 -7.94 -6.26
N LEU A 75 -15.13 -8.24 -5.19
CA LEU A 75 -14.32 -7.24 -4.48
C LEU A 75 -13.19 -6.72 -5.36
N ARG A 76 -13.13 -5.42 -5.57
CA ARG A 76 -12.09 -4.76 -6.38
C ARG A 76 -11.15 -3.91 -5.57
N ILE A 77 -11.65 -3.21 -4.56
CA ILE A 77 -10.86 -2.29 -3.74
C ILE A 77 -11.10 -2.57 -2.26
N VAL A 78 -10.01 -2.61 -1.51
CA VAL A 78 -10.01 -2.57 -0.04
C VAL A 78 -9.34 -1.26 0.37
N GLU A 79 -10.06 -0.47 1.14
CA GLU A 79 -9.56 0.78 1.71
C GLU A 79 -9.50 0.64 3.23
N VAL A 80 -8.32 0.66 3.81
CA VAL A 80 -8.16 0.71 5.27
C VAL A 80 -8.40 2.14 5.74
N THR A 81 -9.41 2.32 6.60
CA THR A 81 -9.81 3.63 7.15
C THR A 81 -9.22 3.89 8.52
N VAL A 82 -9.00 2.84 9.31
CA VAL A 82 -8.37 2.92 10.63
C VAL A 82 -7.24 1.89 10.68
N PRO A 83 -6.00 2.29 10.41
CA PRO A 83 -4.85 1.39 10.51
C PRO A 83 -4.56 1.06 11.98
N VAL A 84 -3.94 -0.08 12.22
CA VAL A 84 -3.50 -0.49 13.58
C VAL A 84 -2.39 0.43 14.10
N PHE A 85 -1.60 1.00 13.20
CA PHE A 85 -0.48 1.87 13.50
C PHE A 85 -0.33 2.93 12.39
N GLU A 86 0.16 4.11 12.73
CA GLU A 86 0.38 5.17 11.75
C GLU A 86 1.52 4.79 10.81
N ASP A 87 1.23 4.75 9.51
CA ASP A 87 2.14 4.40 8.41
C ASP A 87 3.06 3.19 8.69
N PRO A 88 2.50 1.99 8.89
CA PRO A 88 3.30 0.81 9.22
C PRO A 88 4.30 0.44 8.12
N LEU A 89 4.01 0.73 6.85
CA LEU A 89 4.93 0.47 5.75
C LEU A 89 6.18 1.36 5.80
N ALA A 90 6.06 2.63 6.21
CA ALA A 90 7.23 3.49 6.39
C ALA A 90 8.13 2.99 7.52
N ASN A 91 7.54 2.56 8.62
CA ASN A 91 8.28 1.98 9.75
C ASN A 91 8.94 0.64 9.37
N ALA A 92 8.25 -0.20 8.56
CA ALA A 92 8.84 -1.44 8.03
C ALA A 92 10.04 -1.14 7.12
N LEU A 93 9.92 -0.14 6.24
CA LEU A 93 10.99 0.28 5.34
C LEU A 93 12.23 0.75 6.10
N GLU A 94 12.04 1.56 7.13
CA GLU A 94 13.14 2.00 8.00
C GLU A 94 13.81 0.81 8.71
N ALA A 95 13.03 -0.13 9.23
CA ALA A 95 13.54 -1.32 9.88
C ALA A 95 14.34 -2.22 8.91
N TYR A 96 13.89 -2.38 7.66
CA TYR A 96 14.65 -3.10 6.63
C TYR A 96 15.94 -2.37 6.26
N ALA A 97 15.91 -1.04 6.11
CA ALA A 97 17.09 -0.23 5.86
C ALA A 97 18.13 -0.40 6.99
N LYS A 98 17.68 -0.36 8.26
CA LYS A 98 18.55 -0.64 9.42
C LYS A 98 19.08 -2.07 9.44
N ALA A 99 18.26 -3.06 9.06
CA ALA A 99 18.73 -4.44 8.90
C ALA A 99 19.87 -4.53 7.89
N TYR A 100 19.75 -3.84 6.75
CA TYR A 100 20.77 -3.81 5.72
C TYR A 100 22.06 -3.13 6.16
N GLU A 101 21.97 -1.99 6.88
CA GLU A 101 23.13 -1.28 7.45
C GLU A 101 23.98 -2.16 8.39
N VAL A 102 23.32 -3.00 9.21
CA VAL A 102 24.02 -3.85 10.20
C VAL A 102 24.36 -5.23 9.69
N ASP A 103 23.91 -5.63 8.49
CA ASP A 103 24.24 -6.89 7.83
C ASP A 103 25.59 -6.81 7.07
N VAL A 104 26.67 -6.68 7.83
CA VAL A 104 28.04 -6.53 7.26
C VAL A 104 28.38 -7.67 6.30
N LYS A 105 27.90 -8.89 6.58
CA LYS A 105 28.18 -10.09 5.77
C LYS A 105 27.21 -10.26 4.60
N LYS A 106 26.21 -9.38 4.46
CA LYS A 106 25.14 -9.45 3.43
C LYS A 106 24.38 -10.78 3.41
N SER A 107 24.36 -11.47 4.56
CA SER A 107 23.76 -12.79 4.70
C SER A 107 22.22 -12.76 4.58
N LYS A 108 21.60 -11.59 4.77
CA LYS A 108 20.15 -11.35 4.73
C LYS A 108 19.71 -10.38 3.63
N GLU A 109 20.61 -10.01 2.74
CA GLU A 109 20.34 -9.03 1.67
C GLU A 109 19.14 -9.43 0.81
N LYS A 110 19.01 -10.71 0.44
CA LYS A 110 17.88 -11.21 -0.35
C LYS A 110 16.54 -11.04 0.40
N ASP A 111 16.52 -11.41 1.68
CA ASP A 111 15.30 -11.30 2.51
C ASP A 111 14.90 -9.83 2.66
N ILE A 112 15.86 -8.94 2.91
CA ILE A 112 15.67 -7.49 3.03
C ILE A 112 15.14 -6.92 1.72
N LYS A 113 15.78 -7.27 0.59
CA LYS A 113 15.36 -6.83 -0.74
C LYS A 113 13.92 -7.21 -1.05
N THR A 114 13.55 -8.46 -0.78
CA THR A 114 12.18 -8.96 -0.97
C THR A 114 11.18 -8.17 -0.11
N GLY A 115 11.51 -7.91 1.16
CA GLY A 115 10.65 -7.12 2.05
C GLY A 115 10.41 -5.69 1.55
N ILE A 116 11.47 -5.03 1.08
CA ILE A 116 11.37 -3.67 0.50
C ILE A 116 10.54 -3.67 -0.79
N GLN A 117 10.70 -4.69 -1.65
CA GLN A 117 9.88 -4.83 -2.86
C GLN A 117 8.40 -5.03 -2.54
N LEU A 118 8.07 -5.79 -1.50
CA LEU A 118 6.68 -5.92 -1.03
C LEU A 118 6.11 -4.58 -0.53
N ILE A 119 6.91 -3.79 0.18
CA ILE A 119 6.50 -2.44 0.63
C ILE A 119 6.21 -1.55 -0.59
N GLN A 120 7.10 -1.54 -1.58
CA GLN A 120 6.90 -0.78 -2.83
C GLN A 120 5.59 -1.18 -3.51
N GLN A 121 5.33 -2.50 -3.66
CA GLN A 121 4.11 -2.99 -4.28
C GLN A 121 2.84 -2.60 -3.49
N LYS A 122 2.87 -2.68 -2.16
CA LYS A 122 1.75 -2.28 -1.30
C LYS A 122 1.42 -0.80 -1.44
N TYR A 123 2.43 0.08 -1.38
CA TYR A 123 2.22 1.51 -1.62
C TYR A 123 1.70 1.82 -3.02
N PHE A 124 2.19 1.10 -4.05
CA PHE A 124 1.71 1.26 -5.42
C PHE A 124 0.23 0.88 -5.54
N ILE A 125 -0.17 -0.27 -5.00
CA ILE A 125 -1.57 -0.74 -5.01
C ILE A 125 -2.46 0.26 -4.26
N ASP A 126 -2.06 0.69 -3.07
CA ASP A 126 -2.82 1.66 -2.29
C ASP A 126 -2.95 3.00 -3.02
N GLY A 127 -1.88 3.45 -3.68
CA GLY A 127 -1.89 4.65 -4.50
C GLY A 127 -2.88 4.56 -5.65
N MET A 128 -2.88 3.45 -6.39
CA MET A 128 -3.83 3.22 -7.49
C MET A 128 -5.28 3.08 -6.98
N ASN A 129 -5.49 2.46 -5.83
CA ASN A 129 -6.80 2.39 -5.19
C ASN A 129 -7.32 3.81 -4.84
N GLN A 130 -6.48 4.64 -4.24
CA GLN A 130 -6.87 6.02 -3.91
C GLN A 130 -7.11 6.87 -5.17
N TYR A 131 -6.36 6.64 -6.25
CA TYR A 131 -6.64 7.26 -7.55
C TYR A 131 -8.04 6.91 -8.05
N SER A 132 -8.40 5.62 -8.07
CA SER A 132 -9.72 5.16 -8.49
C SER A 132 -10.85 5.69 -7.59
N LEU A 133 -10.57 5.89 -6.30
CA LEU A 133 -11.51 6.49 -5.35
C LEU A 133 -11.61 8.02 -5.44
N GLY A 134 -10.77 8.67 -6.28
CA GLY A 134 -10.76 10.11 -6.50
C GLY A 134 -9.95 10.93 -5.48
N ASP A 135 -9.25 10.27 -4.55
CA ASP A 135 -8.30 10.95 -3.64
C ASP A 135 -6.93 11.09 -4.31
N TYR A 136 -6.85 12.01 -5.27
CA TYR A 136 -5.64 12.23 -6.07
C TYR A 136 -4.43 12.66 -5.24
N LYS A 137 -4.64 13.44 -4.18
CA LYS A 137 -3.55 13.87 -3.31
C LYS A 137 -2.91 12.67 -2.62
N LYS A 138 -3.73 11.85 -1.95
CA LYS A 138 -3.26 10.64 -1.26
C LYS A 138 -2.67 9.62 -2.24
N ALA A 139 -3.25 9.50 -3.43
CA ALA A 139 -2.72 8.64 -4.49
C ALA A 139 -1.30 9.05 -4.90
N GLY A 140 -1.06 10.33 -5.19
CA GLY A 140 0.25 10.85 -5.53
C GLY A 140 1.29 10.67 -4.41
N GLU A 141 0.90 10.92 -3.16
CA GLU A 141 1.75 10.71 -1.98
C GLU A 141 2.17 9.23 -1.84
N LEU A 142 1.23 8.29 -1.99
CA LEU A 142 1.50 6.86 -1.88
C LEU A 142 2.40 6.34 -3.02
N LEU A 143 2.18 6.81 -4.25
CA LEU A 143 3.06 6.48 -5.38
C LEU A 143 4.47 7.05 -5.21
N GLY A 144 4.59 8.25 -4.63
CA GLY A 144 5.88 8.81 -4.22
C GLY A 144 6.61 7.96 -3.18
N LYS A 145 5.86 7.40 -2.21
CA LYS A 145 6.41 6.45 -1.23
C LYS A 145 6.81 5.12 -1.87
N ALA A 146 6.07 4.63 -2.89
CA ALA A 146 6.44 3.45 -3.66
C ALA A 146 7.80 3.64 -4.37
N ALA A 147 7.97 4.78 -5.05
CA ALA A 147 9.24 5.12 -5.70
C ALA A 147 10.40 5.21 -4.69
N LYS A 148 10.18 5.87 -3.54
CA LYS A 148 11.18 5.94 -2.48
C LYS A 148 11.56 4.55 -1.94
N ALA A 149 10.60 3.65 -1.77
CA ALA A 149 10.89 2.28 -1.35
C ALA A 149 11.78 1.55 -2.35
N SER A 150 11.52 1.69 -3.65
CA SER A 150 12.35 1.10 -4.72
C SER A 150 13.79 1.62 -4.72
N GLU A 151 13.99 2.90 -4.40
CA GLU A 151 15.30 3.54 -4.31
C GLU A 151 16.06 3.18 -3.02
N THR A 152 15.39 2.60 -2.03
CA THR A 152 16.00 2.21 -0.75
C THR A 152 16.91 1.00 -0.92
N ALA A 153 18.14 1.09 -0.40
CA ALA A 153 19.10 -0.02 -0.44
C ALA A 153 18.55 -1.26 0.30
N PRO A 154 18.80 -2.47 -0.22
CA PRO A 154 19.66 -2.85 -1.33
C PRO A 154 19.01 -2.80 -2.73
N ASN A 155 17.75 -2.40 -2.88
CA ASN A 155 17.11 -2.32 -4.19
C ASN A 155 17.81 -1.29 -5.09
N SER A 156 17.84 -0.04 -4.65
CA SER A 156 18.53 1.08 -5.32
C SER A 156 18.15 1.23 -6.81
N VAL A 157 16.87 1.04 -7.12
CA VAL A 157 16.33 1.10 -8.49
C VAL A 157 15.37 2.26 -8.60
N VAL A 158 15.48 3.04 -9.66
CA VAL A 158 14.52 4.09 -9.97
C VAL A 158 13.23 3.45 -10.51
N ASP A 159 12.13 3.62 -9.78
CA ASP A 159 10.81 3.15 -10.21
C ASP A 159 10.12 4.21 -11.06
N THR A 160 10.45 4.22 -12.36
CA THR A 160 9.87 5.17 -13.32
C THR A 160 8.35 5.04 -13.43
N THR A 161 7.78 3.85 -13.18
CA THR A 161 6.33 3.62 -13.20
C THR A 161 5.63 4.38 -12.08
N SER A 162 6.10 4.24 -10.84
CA SER A 162 5.54 4.96 -9.70
C SER A 162 5.76 6.47 -9.83
N LEU A 163 6.94 6.90 -10.29
CA LEU A 163 7.25 8.31 -10.52
C LEU A 163 6.35 8.92 -11.60
N TYR A 164 6.20 8.25 -12.74
CA TYR A 164 5.35 8.73 -13.82
C TYR A 164 3.89 8.85 -13.38
N ASN A 165 3.35 7.81 -12.73
CA ASN A 165 1.96 7.85 -12.24
C ASN A 165 1.75 8.94 -11.19
N ALA A 166 2.67 9.14 -10.25
CA ALA A 166 2.60 10.25 -9.31
C ALA A 166 2.59 11.60 -10.04
N GLY A 167 3.53 11.81 -10.98
CA GLY A 167 3.58 13.02 -11.81
C GLY A 167 2.30 13.27 -12.59
N TYR A 168 1.74 12.22 -13.22
CA TYR A 168 0.48 12.31 -13.96
C TYR A 168 -0.70 12.72 -13.05
N ILE A 169 -0.82 12.13 -11.85
CA ILE A 169 -1.88 12.44 -10.88
C ILE A 169 -1.80 13.89 -10.44
N TYR A 170 -0.61 14.38 -10.08
CA TYR A 170 -0.41 15.77 -9.70
C TYR A 170 -0.69 16.72 -10.87
N TRP A 171 -0.29 16.36 -12.09
CA TRP A 171 -0.63 17.12 -13.29
C TRP A 171 -2.14 17.19 -13.51
N ALA A 172 -2.86 16.06 -13.42
CA ALA A 172 -4.31 15.99 -13.59
C ALA A 172 -5.07 16.79 -12.52
N SER A 173 -4.53 16.88 -11.30
CA SER A 173 -5.06 17.71 -10.23
C SER A 173 -4.60 19.18 -10.27
N LYS A 174 -3.87 19.58 -11.34
CA LYS A 174 -3.35 20.93 -11.59
C LYS A 174 -2.25 21.39 -10.63
N ASP A 175 -1.63 20.47 -9.90
CA ASP A 175 -0.41 20.73 -9.14
C ASP A 175 0.82 20.52 -10.04
N PHE A 176 1.06 21.47 -10.94
CA PHE A 176 2.09 21.37 -11.98
C PHE A 176 3.51 21.40 -11.41
N GLU A 177 3.73 22.11 -10.31
CA GLU A 177 5.05 22.18 -9.68
C GLU A 177 5.44 20.81 -9.09
N THR A 178 4.54 20.16 -8.36
CA THR A 178 4.79 18.82 -7.85
C THR A 178 4.91 17.81 -8.98
N ALA A 179 4.04 17.88 -10.00
CA ALA A 179 4.11 17.00 -11.18
C ALA A 179 5.48 17.07 -11.87
N LYS A 180 6.01 18.28 -12.07
CA LYS A 180 7.33 18.51 -12.67
C LYS A 180 8.43 17.78 -11.89
N THR A 181 8.43 17.86 -10.56
CA THR A 181 9.46 17.21 -9.72
C THR A 181 9.49 15.69 -9.91
N TYR A 182 8.33 15.06 -10.14
CA TYR A 182 8.25 13.63 -10.38
C TYR A 182 8.69 13.27 -11.79
N PHE A 183 8.27 14.04 -12.80
CA PHE A 183 8.66 13.77 -14.20
C PHE A 183 10.17 13.96 -14.44
N GLU A 184 10.81 14.93 -13.78
CA GLU A 184 12.26 15.13 -13.87
C GLU A 184 13.08 13.96 -13.28
N ARG A 185 12.45 13.09 -12.49
CA ARG A 185 13.09 11.90 -11.91
C ARG A 185 12.85 10.63 -12.74
N CYS A 186 11.98 10.67 -13.75
CA CYS A 186 11.76 9.57 -14.67
C CYS A 186 12.90 9.47 -15.70
#